data_1aa00ee32198376947061db68a95a04d
#
_entry.id   1aa00ee32198376947061db68a95a04d
#
_cell.length_a   1.000
_cell.length_b   1.000
_cell.length_c   1.000
_cell.angle_alpha   90.00
_cell.angle_beta   90.00
_cell.angle_gamma   90.00
#
_symmetry.space_group_name_H-M   'P 1'
#
loop_
_entity.id
_entity.type
_entity.pdbx_description
1 polymer ?
#
loop_
_entity_poly.entity_id
_entity_poly.type
_entity_poly.pdbx_seq_one_letter_code
_entity_poly.pdbx_strand_id
1 'polypeptide(L)'
;MCGIAGIIHKKAGKDVNIGEQMTSMLQALKHRGPDSTGYAMYGEDNGNQILRFKVAEAADLEGSYDIHAAIIDRLEAVNARLTELGVKVVNKESPTEYAHRYEVKFSGDMKKVADFVEDIEGVEILSIGNSLELIKDLGDASVVSEQYGLNEFSGTHGIGHTRMATESDVDIRSAHPYWAYPFSDV
;
A
#
# COMPACT_ATOMS: atom_id res chain seq x y z
N MET A 1 -6.02 1.44 -21.80
CA MET A 1 -5.32 2.75 -21.57
C MET A 1 -5.47 3.10 -20.12
N CYS A 2 -4.39 3.34 -19.42
CA CYS A 2 -4.40 3.70 -18.00
C CYS A 2 -4.80 5.18 -17.76
N GLY A 3 -5.17 5.52 -16.53
CA GLY A 3 -5.44 6.89 -16.08
C GLY A 3 -4.55 7.25 -14.90
N ILE A 4 -4.07 8.50 -14.85
CA ILE A 4 -3.25 9.03 -13.76
C ILE A 4 -3.92 10.31 -13.26
N ALA A 5 -3.99 10.48 -11.94
CA ALA A 5 -4.44 11.69 -11.29
C ALA A 5 -3.48 12.08 -10.17
N GLY A 6 -3.42 13.35 -9.85
CA GLY A 6 -2.63 13.82 -8.72
C GLY A 6 -3.22 15.11 -8.14
N ILE A 7 -3.01 15.30 -6.85
CA ILE A 7 -3.46 16.47 -6.12
C ILE A 7 -2.37 16.93 -5.14
N ILE A 8 -2.22 18.24 -5.02
CA ILE A 8 -1.38 18.89 -4.02
C ILE A 8 -2.10 20.09 -3.41
N HIS A 9 -2.21 20.09 -2.10
CA HIS A 9 -2.75 21.20 -1.33
C HIS A 9 -1.65 22.15 -0.88
N LYS A 10 -1.58 23.35 -1.44
CA LYS A 10 -0.55 24.36 -1.12
C LYS A 10 -0.62 24.88 0.33
N LYS A 11 -1.78 24.75 0.97
CA LYS A 11 -2.04 25.16 2.35
C LYS A 11 -2.85 24.06 3.03
N ALA A 12 -2.29 22.87 3.10
CA ALA A 12 -2.95 21.77 3.77
C ALA A 12 -2.95 22.04 5.29
N GLY A 13 -4.13 22.20 5.86
CA GLY A 13 -4.38 21.99 7.26
C GLY A 13 -4.55 20.49 7.53
N LYS A 14 -4.57 20.10 8.81
CA LYS A 14 -4.73 18.71 9.25
C LYS A 14 -6.03 18.03 8.78
N ASP A 15 -6.95 18.78 8.21
CA ASP A 15 -8.32 18.36 7.93
C ASP A 15 -8.61 18.17 6.44
N VAL A 16 -7.59 18.10 5.60
CA VAL A 16 -7.81 17.88 4.16
C VAL A 16 -7.90 16.39 3.88
N ASN A 17 -9.11 15.94 3.57
CA ASN A 17 -9.38 14.56 3.14
C ASN A 17 -8.94 14.36 1.69
N ILE A 18 -7.66 13.99 1.51
CA ILE A 18 -7.13 13.73 0.16
C ILE A 18 -7.56 12.36 -0.37
N GLY A 19 -7.89 11.41 0.50
CA GLY A 19 -8.31 10.08 0.10
C GLY A 19 -9.64 10.11 -0.66
N GLU A 20 -10.64 10.83 -0.15
CA GLU A 20 -11.92 11.03 -0.83
C GLU A 20 -11.74 11.76 -2.17
N GLN A 21 -10.91 12.81 -2.19
CA GLN A 21 -10.66 13.59 -3.41
C GLN A 21 -9.96 12.75 -4.48
N MET A 22 -8.90 12.02 -4.10
CA MET A 22 -8.19 11.12 -5.01
C MET A 22 -9.11 10.02 -5.54
N THR A 23 -9.92 9.40 -4.66
CA THR A 23 -10.89 8.38 -5.04
C THR A 23 -11.88 8.93 -6.07
N SER A 24 -12.42 10.13 -5.87
CA SER A 24 -13.32 10.77 -6.81
C SER A 24 -12.66 11.04 -8.18
N MET A 25 -11.40 11.51 -8.18
CA MET A 25 -10.65 11.75 -9.42
C MET A 25 -10.36 10.45 -10.18
N LEU A 26 -9.93 9.39 -9.47
CA LEU A 26 -9.64 8.09 -10.09
C LEU A 26 -10.91 7.40 -10.55
N GLN A 27 -12.03 7.54 -9.83
CA GLN A 27 -13.31 7.00 -10.23
C GLN A 27 -13.83 7.65 -11.51
N ALA A 28 -13.56 8.94 -11.72
CA ALA A 28 -13.85 9.61 -12.99
C ALA A 28 -13.01 9.04 -14.16
N LEU A 29 -11.86 8.43 -13.87
CA LEU A 29 -10.96 7.79 -14.84
C LEU A 29 -11.19 6.27 -14.97
N LYS A 30 -12.13 5.67 -14.25
CA LYS A 30 -12.41 4.23 -14.20
C LYS A 30 -12.55 3.60 -15.60
N HIS A 31 -13.17 4.31 -16.56
CA HIS A 31 -13.32 3.81 -17.93
C HIS A 31 -11.98 3.62 -18.68
N ARG A 32 -10.88 4.14 -18.15
CA ARG A 32 -9.53 4.00 -18.72
C ARG A 32 -8.77 2.81 -18.15
N GLY A 33 -9.16 2.32 -16.97
CA GLY A 33 -8.49 1.21 -16.32
C GLY A 33 -9.29 0.68 -15.12
N PRO A 34 -10.19 -0.29 -15.35
CA PRO A 34 -11.04 -0.82 -14.28
C PRO A 34 -10.39 -1.98 -13.51
N ASP A 35 -9.21 -2.47 -13.94
CA ASP A 35 -8.69 -3.78 -13.50
C ASP A 35 -7.98 -3.68 -12.14
N SER A 36 -7.24 -2.62 -11.91
CA SER A 36 -6.60 -2.33 -10.63
C SER A 36 -6.43 -0.84 -10.41
N THR A 37 -6.38 -0.44 -9.15
CA THR A 37 -6.19 0.95 -8.74
C THR A 37 -5.09 1.03 -7.69
N GLY A 38 -4.24 2.05 -7.81
CA GLY A 38 -3.23 2.33 -6.81
C GLY A 38 -3.19 3.80 -6.41
N TYR A 39 -2.80 4.01 -5.18
CA TYR A 39 -2.66 5.31 -4.53
C TYR A 39 -1.28 5.40 -3.89
N ALA A 40 -0.62 6.54 -4.04
CA ALA A 40 0.47 6.97 -3.17
C ALA A 40 0.03 8.28 -2.52
N MET A 41 -0.15 8.27 -1.22
CA MET A 41 -0.67 9.39 -0.46
C MET A 41 0.27 9.77 0.66
N TYR A 42 0.38 11.07 0.91
CA TYR A 42 1.27 11.61 1.92
C TYR A 42 0.43 12.22 3.05
N GLY A 43 0.35 11.44 4.12
CA GLY A 43 -0.35 11.79 5.35
C GLY A 43 0.46 12.69 6.28
N GLU A 44 0.01 12.81 7.52
CA GLU A 44 0.72 13.52 8.57
C GLU A 44 1.89 12.67 9.11
N ASP A 45 3.07 13.27 9.24
CA ASP A 45 4.19 12.68 9.95
C ASP A 45 3.95 12.78 11.47
N ASN A 46 3.67 11.67 12.11
CA ASN A 46 3.47 11.55 13.55
C ASN A 46 4.72 11.09 14.30
N GLY A 47 5.88 11.04 13.61
CA GLY A 47 7.15 10.59 14.16
C GLY A 47 7.33 9.07 14.17
N ASN A 48 6.38 8.31 13.62
CA ASN A 48 6.49 6.88 13.37
C ASN A 48 6.63 6.63 11.87
N GLN A 49 7.14 5.46 11.51
CA GLN A 49 7.18 5.04 10.11
C GLN A 49 5.99 4.13 9.81
N ILE A 50 5.45 4.27 8.64
CA ILE A 50 4.37 3.41 8.14
C ILE A 50 4.99 2.40 7.18
N LEU A 51 4.84 1.12 7.50
CA LEU A 51 5.21 -0.01 6.67
C LEU A 51 3.93 -0.59 6.05
N ARG A 52 3.82 -0.50 4.73
CA ARG A 52 2.77 -1.17 3.96
C ARG A 52 3.38 -2.35 3.22
N PHE A 53 2.79 -3.53 3.39
CA PHE A 53 3.25 -4.76 2.75
C PHE A 53 2.09 -5.72 2.49
N LYS A 54 2.33 -6.68 1.60
CA LYS A 54 1.43 -7.81 1.38
C LYS A 54 2.17 -9.13 1.52
N VAL A 55 1.42 -10.17 1.85
CA VAL A 55 1.93 -11.54 2.08
C VAL A 55 1.36 -12.57 1.11
N ALA A 56 0.50 -12.14 0.18
CA ALA A 56 -0.02 -12.91 -0.94
C ALA A 56 -0.57 -11.97 -2.01
N GLU A 57 -0.86 -12.49 -3.20
CA GLU A 57 -1.67 -11.81 -4.21
C GLU A 57 -3.16 -12.11 -3.98
N ALA A 58 -4.04 -11.17 -4.34
CA ALA A 58 -5.48 -11.38 -4.23
C ALA A 58 -5.95 -12.61 -5.03
N ALA A 59 -5.34 -12.86 -6.20
CA ALA A 59 -5.65 -14.00 -7.05
C ALA A 59 -5.31 -15.36 -6.41
N ASP A 60 -4.35 -15.40 -5.49
CA ASP A 60 -3.94 -16.63 -4.81
C ASP A 60 -5.05 -17.17 -3.90
N LEU A 61 -5.91 -16.27 -3.37
CA LEU A 61 -7.01 -16.63 -2.46
C LEU A 61 -8.10 -17.47 -3.12
N GLU A 62 -8.24 -17.36 -4.44
CA GLU A 62 -9.28 -18.07 -5.18
C GLU A 62 -8.90 -19.54 -5.48
N GLY A 63 -7.62 -19.92 -5.29
CA GLY A 63 -7.09 -21.16 -5.87
C GLY A 63 -6.71 -22.27 -4.90
N SER A 64 -6.50 -22.06 -3.60
CA SER A 64 -5.91 -23.09 -2.73
C SER A 64 -6.24 -22.92 -1.26
N TYR A 65 -6.64 -24.02 -0.60
CA TYR A 65 -6.75 -24.09 0.87
C TYR A 65 -5.42 -23.82 1.58
N ASP A 66 -4.30 -24.09 0.92
CA ASP A 66 -2.97 -23.93 1.51
C ASP A 66 -2.53 -22.47 1.61
N ILE A 67 -3.18 -21.56 0.87
CA ILE A 67 -2.78 -20.14 0.87
C ILE A 67 -3.05 -19.47 2.21
N HIS A 68 -4.14 -19.80 2.90
CA HIS A 68 -4.46 -19.22 4.21
C HIS A 68 -3.41 -19.59 5.26
N ALA A 69 -2.92 -20.83 5.25
CA ALA A 69 -1.82 -21.27 6.11
C ALA A 69 -0.53 -20.52 5.74
N ALA A 70 -0.21 -20.40 4.46
CA ALA A 70 0.96 -19.68 3.99
C ALA A 70 0.93 -18.18 4.36
N ILE A 71 -0.23 -17.53 4.33
CA ILE A 71 -0.42 -16.14 4.77
C ILE A 71 -0.06 -16.00 6.25
N ILE A 72 -0.54 -16.92 7.10
CA ILE A 72 -0.25 -16.92 8.54
C ILE A 72 1.26 -17.11 8.78
N ASP A 73 1.87 -18.10 8.15
CA ASP A 73 3.30 -18.39 8.29
C ASP A 73 4.17 -17.22 7.83
N ARG A 74 3.83 -16.59 6.71
CA ARG A 74 4.53 -15.40 6.19
C ARG A 74 4.39 -14.21 7.13
N LEU A 75 3.20 -13.98 7.67
CA LEU A 75 2.96 -12.90 8.62
C LEU A 75 3.74 -13.10 9.93
N GLU A 76 3.83 -14.35 10.42
CA GLU A 76 4.66 -14.69 11.57
C GLU A 76 6.15 -14.47 11.26
N ALA A 77 6.61 -14.86 10.08
CA ALA A 77 7.98 -14.61 9.64
C ALA A 77 8.31 -13.12 9.53
N VAL A 78 7.40 -12.29 8.98
CA VAL A 78 7.55 -10.83 8.97
C VAL A 78 7.70 -10.28 10.39
N ASN A 79 6.81 -10.68 11.31
CA ASN A 79 6.87 -10.23 12.70
C ASN A 79 8.17 -10.65 13.40
N ALA A 80 8.67 -11.85 13.14
CA ALA A 80 9.94 -12.35 13.68
C ALA A 80 11.11 -11.52 13.16
N ARG A 81 11.18 -11.26 11.84
CA ARG A 81 12.25 -10.45 11.22
C ARG A 81 12.25 -9.01 11.70
N LEU A 82 11.07 -8.38 11.83
CA LEU A 82 10.98 -7.04 12.42
C LEU A 82 11.50 -7.01 13.86
N THR A 83 11.17 -8.02 14.65
CA THR A 83 11.65 -8.14 16.04
C THR A 83 13.17 -8.32 16.10
N GLU A 84 13.73 -9.17 15.24
CA GLU A 84 15.17 -9.43 15.14
C GLU A 84 15.96 -8.16 14.83
N LEU A 85 15.43 -7.29 13.97
CA LEU A 85 16.04 -6.00 13.64
C LEU A 85 15.80 -4.92 14.70
N GLY A 86 15.06 -5.21 15.77
CA GLY A 86 14.72 -4.25 16.81
C GLY A 86 13.66 -3.22 16.38
N VAL A 87 12.89 -3.52 15.35
CA VAL A 87 11.76 -2.70 14.93
C VAL A 87 10.62 -2.86 15.94
N LYS A 88 10.18 -1.76 16.55
CA LYS A 88 9.06 -1.78 17.49
C LYS A 88 7.76 -1.49 16.74
N VAL A 89 6.90 -2.48 16.63
CA VAL A 89 5.54 -2.29 16.10
C VAL A 89 4.67 -1.60 17.15
N VAL A 90 4.05 -0.47 16.77
CA VAL A 90 3.19 0.37 17.61
C VAL A 90 1.73 0.04 17.36
N ASN A 91 1.35 -0.09 16.09
CA ASN A 91 -0.01 -0.42 15.66
C ASN A 91 0.02 -1.37 14.47
N LYS A 92 -1.03 -2.19 14.33
CA LYS A 92 -1.21 -3.13 13.22
C LYS A 92 -2.63 -3.02 12.70
N GLU A 93 -2.75 -2.92 11.40
CA GLU A 93 -4.02 -2.94 10.69
C GLU A 93 -3.91 -3.95 9.53
N SER A 94 -5.00 -4.64 9.26
CA SER A 94 -5.11 -5.61 8.17
C SER A 94 -6.36 -5.29 7.35
N PRO A 95 -6.25 -4.37 6.38
CA PRO A 95 -7.38 -4.00 5.53
C PRO A 95 -7.93 -5.20 4.74
N THR A 96 -7.06 -6.12 4.37
CA THR A 96 -7.40 -7.40 3.75
C THR A 96 -6.69 -8.54 4.46
N GLU A 97 -7.00 -9.78 4.09
CA GLU A 97 -6.31 -10.95 4.63
C GLU A 97 -4.82 -10.98 4.24
N TYR A 98 -4.47 -10.43 3.08
CA TYR A 98 -3.11 -10.46 2.51
C TYR A 98 -2.34 -9.13 2.59
N ALA A 99 -3.00 -8.02 2.87
CA ALA A 99 -2.37 -6.69 2.92
C ALA A 99 -2.41 -6.09 4.33
N HIS A 100 -1.29 -5.55 4.75
CA HIS A 100 -1.08 -5.08 6.11
C HIS A 100 -0.51 -3.67 6.13
N ARG A 101 -0.87 -2.93 7.18
CA ARG A 101 -0.33 -1.62 7.53
C ARG A 101 0.20 -1.67 8.96
N TYR A 102 1.49 -1.50 9.12
CA TYR A 102 2.12 -1.43 10.43
C TYR A 102 2.67 -0.03 10.67
N GLU A 103 2.37 0.50 11.84
CA GLU A 103 3.02 1.69 12.36
C GLU A 103 4.18 1.25 13.24
N VAL A 104 5.39 1.70 12.93
CA VAL A 104 6.61 1.20 13.56
C VAL A 104 7.50 2.33 14.05
N LYS A 105 8.27 2.05 15.11
CA LYS A 105 9.37 2.90 15.57
C LYS A 105 10.68 2.17 15.33
N PHE A 106 11.56 2.80 14.57
CA PHE A 106 12.88 2.28 14.27
C PHE A 106 13.84 3.44 13.98
N SER A 107 15.06 3.35 14.49
CA SER A 107 16.09 4.37 14.31
C SER A 107 17.26 3.91 13.43
N GLY A 108 17.15 2.71 12.86
CA GLY A 108 18.17 2.12 11.99
C GLY A 108 17.92 2.41 10.51
N ASP A 109 18.62 1.64 9.69
CA ASP A 109 18.52 1.73 8.23
C ASP A 109 17.27 0.96 7.73
N MET A 110 16.26 1.71 7.26
CA MET A 110 15.02 1.15 6.72
C MET A 110 15.24 0.30 5.47
N LYS A 111 16.31 0.55 4.72
CA LYS A 111 16.70 -0.30 3.59
C LYS A 111 16.96 -1.74 4.05
N LYS A 112 17.66 -1.92 5.18
CA LYS A 112 17.90 -3.26 5.74
C LYS A 112 16.62 -3.94 6.19
N VAL A 113 15.65 -3.17 6.71
CA VAL A 113 14.34 -3.71 7.06
C VAL A 113 13.62 -4.20 5.82
N ALA A 114 13.59 -3.38 4.77
CA ALA A 114 12.95 -3.73 3.52
C ALA A 114 13.56 -4.99 2.91
N ASP A 115 14.88 -4.99 2.68
CA ASP A 115 15.61 -6.11 2.08
C ASP A 115 15.38 -7.42 2.88
N PHE A 116 15.45 -7.33 4.20
CA PHE A 116 15.31 -8.51 5.05
C PHE A 116 13.89 -9.04 5.10
N VAL A 117 12.88 -8.18 5.03
CA VAL A 117 11.47 -8.61 5.02
C VAL A 117 11.08 -9.15 3.64
N GLU A 118 11.49 -8.51 2.54
CA GLU A 118 11.19 -8.97 1.17
C GLU A 118 11.89 -10.29 0.79
N ASP A 119 12.92 -10.70 1.52
CA ASP A 119 13.56 -12.00 1.36
C ASP A 119 12.67 -13.19 1.81
N ILE A 120 11.50 -12.93 2.36
CA ILE A 120 10.46 -13.93 2.62
C ILE A 120 9.68 -14.15 1.31
N GLU A 121 9.69 -15.40 0.82
CA GLU A 121 8.96 -15.76 -0.39
C GLU A 121 7.46 -15.43 -0.28
N GLY A 122 6.94 -14.67 -1.24
CA GLY A 122 5.54 -14.24 -1.29
C GLY A 122 5.22 -13.00 -0.46
N VAL A 123 6.23 -12.35 0.14
CA VAL A 123 6.10 -11.04 0.78
C VAL A 123 6.58 -9.94 -0.17
N GLU A 124 5.85 -8.84 -0.24
CA GLU A 124 6.23 -7.63 -0.98
C GLU A 124 6.00 -6.41 -0.10
N ILE A 125 7.02 -5.57 0.04
CA ILE A 125 6.87 -4.25 0.66
C ILE A 125 6.35 -3.26 -0.38
N LEU A 126 5.24 -2.63 -0.09
CA LEU A 126 4.65 -1.60 -0.94
C LEU A 126 5.29 -0.24 -0.70
N SER A 127 5.49 0.12 0.56
CA SER A 127 6.19 1.36 0.95
C SER A 127 6.64 1.33 2.40
N ILE A 128 7.70 2.10 2.69
CA ILE A 128 8.08 2.49 4.05
C ILE A 128 8.33 4.00 4.04
N GLY A 129 7.63 4.74 4.88
CA GLY A 129 7.80 6.19 4.96
C GLY A 129 7.22 6.77 6.25
N ASN A 130 7.56 8.03 6.54
CA ASN A 130 7.00 8.73 7.69
C ASN A 130 5.60 9.30 7.39
N SER A 131 5.33 9.60 6.13
CA SER A 131 4.07 10.17 5.65
C SER A 131 3.55 9.45 4.40
N LEU A 132 4.43 8.83 3.61
CA LEU A 132 4.05 8.08 2.42
C LEU A 132 3.34 6.79 2.80
N GLU A 133 2.18 6.58 2.21
CA GLU A 133 1.47 5.30 2.19
C GLU A 133 1.11 4.93 0.75
N LEU A 134 1.64 3.80 0.28
CA LEU A 134 1.32 3.25 -1.03
C LEU A 134 0.32 2.11 -0.88
N ILE A 135 -0.82 2.27 -1.50
CA ILE A 135 -1.92 1.29 -1.49
C ILE A 135 -2.24 0.92 -2.93
N LYS A 136 -2.30 -0.34 -3.25
CA LYS A 136 -2.74 -0.82 -4.55
C LYS A 136 -3.45 -2.14 -4.42
N ASP A 137 -4.54 -2.28 -5.18
CA ASP A 137 -5.32 -3.52 -5.22
C ASP A 137 -6.11 -3.66 -6.52
N LEU A 138 -6.73 -4.82 -6.69
CA LEU A 138 -7.62 -5.10 -7.81
C LEU A 138 -8.93 -4.33 -7.67
N GLY A 139 -9.49 -3.95 -8.80
CA GLY A 139 -10.77 -3.24 -8.88
C GLY A 139 -10.62 -1.73 -9.09
N ASP A 140 -11.77 -1.08 -9.18
CA ASP A 140 -11.83 0.37 -9.38
C ASP A 140 -11.57 1.15 -8.07
N ALA A 141 -11.42 2.45 -8.20
CA ALA A 141 -11.04 3.32 -7.10
C ALA A 141 -12.02 3.29 -5.91
N SER A 142 -13.32 3.09 -6.14
CA SER A 142 -14.30 3.03 -5.06
C SER A 142 -14.16 1.74 -4.25
N VAL A 143 -13.93 0.61 -4.91
CA VAL A 143 -13.71 -0.69 -4.28
C VAL A 143 -12.46 -0.65 -3.40
N VAL A 144 -11.34 -0.20 -3.96
CA VAL A 144 -10.06 -0.11 -3.22
C VAL A 144 -10.18 0.90 -2.07
N SER A 145 -10.82 2.05 -2.30
CA SER A 145 -11.02 3.04 -1.25
C SER A 145 -11.85 2.53 -0.08
N GLU A 146 -12.93 1.81 -0.34
CA GLU A 146 -13.76 1.22 0.70
C GLU A 146 -12.98 0.16 1.50
N GLN A 147 -12.29 -0.74 0.80
CA GLN A 147 -11.52 -1.83 1.40
C GLN A 147 -10.40 -1.35 2.33
N TYR A 148 -9.74 -0.26 1.97
CA TYR A 148 -8.61 0.31 2.71
C TYR A 148 -8.98 1.52 3.59
N GLY A 149 -10.25 1.89 3.66
CA GLY A 149 -10.72 3.04 4.46
C GLY A 149 -10.19 4.39 4.00
N LEU A 150 -9.91 4.55 2.69
CA LEU A 150 -9.21 5.73 2.18
C LEU A 150 -10.06 7.00 2.21
N ASN A 151 -11.37 6.89 2.30
CA ASN A 151 -12.28 8.04 2.40
C ASN A 151 -12.02 8.91 3.64
N GLU A 152 -11.33 8.38 4.64
CA GLU A 152 -10.96 9.10 5.86
C GLU A 152 -9.48 9.53 5.86
N PHE A 153 -8.74 9.25 4.79
CA PHE A 153 -7.31 9.54 4.73
C PHE A 153 -7.06 11.03 4.54
N SER A 154 -6.48 11.65 5.57
CA SER A 154 -6.08 13.06 5.58
C SER A 154 -4.61 13.23 5.22
N GLY A 155 -4.30 14.25 4.45
CA GLY A 155 -2.93 14.48 4.02
C GLY A 155 -2.76 15.74 3.17
N THR A 156 -1.57 15.88 2.59
CA THR A 156 -1.17 17.09 1.87
C THR A 156 -1.18 16.93 0.36
N HIS A 157 -0.83 15.76 -0.13
CA HIS A 157 -0.77 15.48 -1.57
C HIS A 157 -0.81 13.99 -1.83
N GLY A 158 -1.06 13.63 -3.08
CA GLY A 158 -1.04 12.26 -3.53
C GLY A 158 -1.08 12.15 -5.05
N ILE A 159 -0.70 10.99 -5.53
CA ILE A 159 -0.91 10.55 -6.91
C ILE A 159 -1.65 9.22 -6.90
N GLY A 160 -2.35 8.94 -7.99
CA GLY A 160 -3.06 7.68 -8.15
C GLY A 160 -3.14 7.27 -9.61
N HIS A 161 -3.38 5.99 -9.79
CA HIS A 161 -3.38 5.34 -11.10
C HIS A 161 -4.51 4.33 -11.22
N THR A 162 -5.21 4.33 -12.36
CA THR A 162 -6.13 3.27 -12.76
C THR A 162 -5.53 2.49 -13.93
N ARG A 163 -5.43 1.17 -13.78
CA ARG A 163 -4.75 0.29 -14.74
C ARG A 163 -5.76 -0.51 -15.54
N MET A 164 -5.48 -0.60 -16.85
CA MET A 164 -6.05 -1.59 -17.75
C MET A 164 -4.94 -2.57 -18.12
N ALA A 165 -5.10 -3.82 -17.74
CA ALA A 165 -4.20 -4.90 -18.12
C ALA A 165 -4.41 -5.25 -19.60
N THR A 166 -3.40 -5.05 -20.44
CA THR A 166 -3.50 -5.29 -21.90
C THR A 166 -2.61 -6.44 -22.37
N GLU A 167 -1.50 -6.69 -21.69
CA GLU A 167 -0.50 -7.67 -22.12
C GLU A 167 0.00 -8.55 -20.94
N SER A 168 -0.46 -8.30 -19.72
CA SER A 168 -0.09 -9.04 -18.51
C SER A 168 -1.34 -9.46 -17.75
N ASP A 169 -1.18 -10.40 -16.83
CA ASP A 169 -2.22 -10.79 -15.90
C ASP A 169 -2.72 -9.58 -15.08
N VAL A 170 -3.95 -9.68 -14.60
CA VAL A 170 -4.52 -8.72 -13.68
C VAL A 170 -3.98 -9.05 -12.29
N ASP A 171 -2.93 -8.36 -11.88
CA ASP A 171 -2.24 -8.56 -10.61
C ASP A 171 -1.95 -7.23 -9.92
N ILE A 172 -1.76 -7.28 -8.59
CA ILE A 172 -1.45 -6.10 -7.78
C ILE A 172 0.00 -5.67 -8.01
N ARG A 173 0.90 -6.61 -8.24
CA ARG A 173 2.33 -6.36 -8.38
C ARG A 173 2.64 -5.40 -9.52
N SER A 174 1.97 -5.56 -10.65
CA SER A 174 2.12 -4.69 -11.83
C SER A 174 1.33 -3.38 -11.75
N ALA A 175 0.52 -3.17 -10.70
CA ALA A 175 -0.21 -1.93 -10.53
C ALA A 175 0.70 -0.78 -10.08
N HIS A 176 0.49 0.41 -10.65
CA HIS A 176 1.17 1.65 -10.22
C HIS A 176 0.37 2.34 -9.09
N PRO A 177 1.02 3.22 -8.30
CA PRO A 177 2.42 3.62 -8.38
C PRO A 177 3.38 2.57 -7.79
N TYR A 178 4.68 2.76 -8.03
CA TYR A 178 5.74 1.95 -7.41
C TYR A 178 6.50 2.78 -6.38
N TRP A 179 6.93 2.11 -5.32
CA TRP A 179 7.83 2.69 -4.34
C TRP A 179 9.20 2.97 -4.96
N ALA A 180 9.70 4.20 -4.81
CA ALA A 180 11.05 4.57 -5.24
C ALA A 180 12.10 4.09 -4.21
N TYR A 181 12.14 2.77 -4.02
CA TYR A 181 13.04 2.11 -3.08
C TYR A 181 14.50 2.57 -3.26
N PRO A 182 15.27 2.87 -2.18
CA PRO A 182 14.88 2.79 -0.75
C PRO A 182 14.38 4.12 -0.15
N PHE A 183 13.86 5.04 -0.95
CA PHE A 183 13.45 6.37 -0.52
C PHE A 183 11.99 6.39 -0.08
N SER A 184 11.63 7.33 0.79
CA SER A 184 10.23 7.54 1.20
C SER A 184 9.46 8.34 0.14
N ASP A 185 9.49 7.86 -1.11
CA ASP A 185 8.87 8.47 -2.28
C ASP A 185 8.42 7.41 -3.31
N VAL A 186 7.76 7.86 -4.37
CA VAL A 186 7.22 7.01 -5.44
C VAL A 186 7.60 7.51 -6.83
#